data_019d3ed203e8a6a7cf68e20f02701731
#
_entry.id   019d3ed203e8a6a7cf68e20f02701731
#
_cell.length_a   1.000
_cell.length_b   1.000
_cell.length_c   1.000
_cell.angle_alpha   90.00
_cell.angle_beta   90.00
_cell.angle_gamma   90.00
#
_symmetry.space_group_name_H-M   'P 1'
#
loop_
_entity.id
_entity.type
_entity.pdbx_description
1 polymer ?
#
loop_
_entity_poly.entity_id
_entity_poly.type
_entity_poly.pdbx_seq_one_letter_code
_entity_poly.pdbx_strand_id
1 'polypeptide(L)'
;MKKFSLAFLLVLALAGSSFAAPAVYFTKDISPAGLMAIYEHLGRTPEGKVAVKLSTGEAGNTHYLSPALIGELVKRVNGTIVECNTAYGGSRSATALHRQVIEDHGFNAIANVDIMDEEGEVSLPVTGGKHLKEDVVGSHFKNYDFVLVLTHFKGHAMGGFGGALKNISIGIASPRGKVIIHTAGTKDSGSIWYDKQDDFLESMAEAAKAVSDSLGGGKRIMYISVMNHLSVDCDCDGNPSAPDMHDIGILGSLDPVALDQACVDLVYKAPDGSSLIKRMESRHGIHTVEHAAEIGLGSREYDFVSVD
;
A
#
# COMPACT_ATOMS: atom_id res chain seq x y z
N MET A 1 14.34 33.70 65.39
CA MET A 1 13.63 34.04 64.14
C MET A 1 13.98 32.99 63.10
N LYS A 2 13.08 31.98 62.83
CA LYS A 2 13.29 30.92 61.86
C LYS A 2 12.59 31.35 60.56
N LYS A 3 13.37 31.48 59.49
CA LYS A 3 12.84 31.76 58.14
C LYS A 3 12.36 30.47 57.52
N PHE A 4 11.06 30.37 57.22
CA PHE A 4 10.47 29.32 56.39
C PHE A 4 10.61 29.75 54.92
N SER A 5 11.39 28.97 54.13
CA SER A 5 11.38 29.06 52.68
C SER A 5 10.29 28.20 52.11
N LEU A 6 9.32 28.83 51.44
CA LEU A 6 8.27 28.19 50.73
C LEU A 6 8.79 27.87 49.32
N ALA A 7 9.02 26.59 49.04
CA ALA A 7 9.37 26.12 47.68
C ALA A 7 8.05 25.94 46.88
N PHE A 8 7.91 26.78 45.83
CA PHE A 8 6.82 26.63 44.84
C PHE A 8 7.17 25.52 43.86
N LEU A 9 6.50 24.39 43.93
CA LEU A 9 6.61 23.35 42.92
C LEU A 9 5.77 23.76 41.71
N LEU A 10 6.45 24.14 40.60
CA LEU A 10 5.81 24.41 39.33
C LEU A 10 5.51 23.06 38.64
N VAL A 11 4.28 22.59 38.69
CA VAL A 11 3.82 21.43 37.91
C VAL A 11 3.57 21.92 36.48
N LEU A 12 4.52 21.66 35.58
CA LEU A 12 4.28 21.79 34.14
C LEU A 12 3.30 20.67 33.71
N ALA A 13 2.06 21.03 33.48
CA ALA A 13 1.14 20.19 32.75
C ALA A 13 1.58 20.18 31.29
N LEU A 14 2.18 19.09 30.83
CA LEU A 14 2.35 18.80 29.42
C LEU A 14 0.95 18.57 28.83
N ALA A 15 0.39 19.58 28.19
CA ALA A 15 -0.76 19.43 27.33
C ALA A 15 -0.32 18.61 26.12
N GLY A 16 -0.48 17.28 26.18
CA GLY A 16 -0.39 16.42 25.04
C GLY A 16 -1.44 16.89 24.02
N SER A 17 -1.02 17.44 22.88
CA SER A 17 -1.91 17.63 21.74
C SER A 17 -2.35 16.25 21.29
N SER A 18 -3.56 15.84 21.68
CA SER A 18 -4.25 14.71 21.10
C SER A 18 -4.53 15.07 19.64
N PHE A 19 -3.71 14.59 18.72
CA PHE A 19 -4.09 14.59 17.31
C PHE A 19 -5.29 13.65 17.18
N ALA A 20 -6.34 14.10 16.48
CA ALA A 20 -7.47 13.23 16.15
C ALA A 20 -6.94 12.00 15.37
N ALA A 21 -7.50 10.84 15.67
CA ALA A 21 -7.15 9.63 14.93
C ALA A 21 -7.47 9.81 13.43
N PRO A 22 -6.66 9.27 12.51
CA PRO A 22 -6.95 9.35 11.09
C PRO A 22 -8.27 8.67 10.76
N ALA A 23 -9.09 9.31 9.90
CA ALA A 23 -10.33 8.73 9.43
C ALA A 23 -10.06 7.61 8.42
N VAL A 24 -10.79 6.50 8.55
CA VAL A 24 -10.93 5.46 7.54
C VAL A 24 -12.38 5.41 7.11
N TYR A 25 -12.64 5.87 5.90
CA TYR A 25 -13.96 5.85 5.28
C TYR A 25 -14.25 4.47 4.70
N PHE A 26 -15.50 4.02 4.80
CA PHE A 26 -15.93 2.69 4.38
C PHE A 26 -17.28 2.71 3.70
N THR A 27 -17.43 1.93 2.61
CA THR A 27 -18.72 1.58 2.01
C THR A 27 -18.76 0.08 1.66
N LYS A 28 -19.94 -0.52 1.75
CA LYS A 28 -20.21 -1.88 1.25
C LYS A 28 -20.42 -1.92 -0.26
N ASP A 29 -20.69 -0.77 -0.87
CA ASP A 29 -20.92 -0.67 -2.31
C ASP A 29 -19.62 -0.83 -3.11
N ILE A 30 -19.38 -2.04 -3.63
CA ILE A 30 -18.25 -2.34 -4.51
C ILE A 30 -18.67 -2.08 -5.96
N SER A 31 -18.93 -0.81 -6.26
CA SER A 31 -19.26 -0.30 -7.60
C SER A 31 -18.40 0.92 -7.92
N PRO A 32 -18.39 1.38 -9.20
CA PRO A 32 -17.78 2.68 -9.52
C PRO A 32 -18.33 3.82 -8.67
N ALA A 33 -19.62 3.81 -8.33
CA ALA A 33 -20.24 4.84 -7.49
C ALA A 33 -19.72 4.77 -6.04
N GLY A 34 -19.62 3.58 -5.44
CA GLY A 34 -19.03 3.39 -4.11
C GLY A 34 -17.58 3.81 -4.06
N LEU A 35 -16.79 3.47 -5.12
CA LEU A 35 -15.40 3.89 -5.23
C LEU A 35 -15.26 5.42 -5.30
N MET A 36 -16.14 6.10 -6.06
CA MET A 36 -16.20 7.56 -6.14
C MET A 36 -16.61 8.19 -4.82
N ALA A 37 -17.58 7.60 -4.09
CA ALA A 37 -18.00 8.10 -2.78
C ALA A 37 -16.82 8.08 -1.78
N ILE A 38 -16.04 6.99 -1.72
CA ILE A 38 -14.84 6.94 -0.90
C ILE A 38 -13.83 8.00 -1.31
N TYR A 39 -13.54 8.14 -2.61
CA TYR A 39 -12.63 9.16 -3.11
C TYR A 39 -13.04 10.58 -2.68
N GLU A 40 -14.31 10.92 -2.78
CA GLU A 40 -14.83 12.25 -2.41
C GLU A 40 -14.71 12.50 -0.91
N HIS A 41 -14.96 11.49 -0.06
CA HIS A 41 -14.83 11.62 1.39
C HIS A 41 -13.39 11.81 1.87
N LEU A 42 -12.38 11.37 1.09
CA LEU A 42 -10.98 11.67 1.39
C LEU A 42 -10.66 13.17 1.40
N GLY A 43 -11.46 13.99 0.72
CA GLY A 43 -11.37 15.45 0.79
C GLY A 43 -10.07 16.05 0.27
N ARG A 44 -9.25 15.28 -0.47
CA ARG A 44 -7.98 15.72 -1.05
C ARG A 44 -8.06 15.67 -2.57
N THR A 45 -7.78 16.79 -3.22
CA THR A 45 -7.76 16.88 -4.68
C THR A 45 -6.33 16.66 -5.18
N PRO A 46 -6.11 15.67 -6.07
CA PRO A 46 -4.83 15.51 -6.75
C PRO A 46 -4.50 16.72 -7.62
N GLU A 47 -3.24 17.17 -7.57
CA GLU A 47 -2.73 18.25 -8.40
C GLU A 47 -1.55 17.77 -9.26
N GLY A 48 -1.38 18.38 -10.43
CA GLY A 48 -0.30 18.05 -11.37
C GLY A 48 -0.52 16.73 -12.11
N LYS A 49 0.56 16.02 -12.40
CA LYS A 49 0.52 14.68 -13.02
C LYS A 49 0.23 13.62 -11.96
N VAL A 50 -0.86 12.89 -12.15
CA VAL A 50 -1.36 11.91 -11.18
C VAL A 50 -0.98 10.49 -11.61
N ALA A 51 -0.24 9.79 -10.77
CA ALA A 51 -0.06 8.35 -10.86
C ALA A 51 -1.20 7.63 -10.14
N VAL A 52 -1.83 6.66 -10.79
CA VAL A 52 -2.75 5.71 -10.14
C VAL A 52 -2.01 4.39 -9.98
N LYS A 53 -1.52 4.13 -8.78
CA LYS A 53 -0.75 2.92 -8.48
C LYS A 53 -1.67 1.77 -8.10
N LEU A 54 -1.63 0.73 -8.90
CA LEU A 54 -2.37 -0.52 -8.67
C LEU A 54 -1.54 -1.74 -9.08
N SER A 55 -2.10 -2.93 -8.98
CA SER A 55 -1.58 -4.14 -9.61
C SER A 55 -2.46 -4.53 -10.79
N THR A 56 -1.85 -4.69 -11.96
CA THR A 56 -2.56 -5.10 -13.18
C THR A 56 -2.82 -6.62 -13.23
N GLY A 57 -2.31 -7.38 -12.25
CA GLY A 57 -2.42 -8.83 -12.20
C GLY A 57 -1.40 -9.57 -13.07
N GLU A 58 -1.03 -10.78 -12.70
CA GLU A 58 -0.20 -11.67 -13.51
C GLU A 58 -1.06 -12.34 -14.60
N ALA A 59 -0.46 -12.73 -15.72
CA ALA A 59 -1.17 -13.47 -16.78
C ALA A 59 -1.84 -14.72 -16.20
N GLY A 60 -3.13 -14.93 -16.52
CA GLY A 60 -3.96 -16.01 -15.99
C GLY A 60 -4.71 -15.70 -14.71
N ASN A 61 -4.33 -14.66 -13.98
CA ASN A 61 -5.10 -14.15 -12.83
C ASN A 61 -6.38 -13.47 -13.34
N THR A 62 -7.51 -13.70 -12.67
CA THR A 62 -8.81 -13.08 -12.98
C THR A 62 -9.41 -12.30 -11.82
N HIS A 63 -8.67 -12.17 -10.70
CA HIS A 63 -9.17 -11.57 -9.47
C HIS A 63 -8.66 -10.13 -9.24
N TYR A 64 -7.81 -9.59 -10.10
CA TYR A 64 -7.32 -8.21 -10.01
C TYR A 64 -8.44 -7.18 -10.12
N LEU A 65 -8.18 -5.93 -9.72
CA LEU A 65 -9.14 -4.85 -9.84
C LEU A 65 -9.54 -4.64 -11.30
N SER A 66 -10.81 -4.88 -11.63
CA SER A 66 -11.27 -4.79 -13.00
C SER A 66 -11.24 -3.34 -13.52
N PRO A 67 -10.84 -3.11 -14.78
CA PRO A 67 -10.93 -1.79 -15.41
C PRO A 67 -12.33 -1.18 -15.35
N ALA A 68 -13.39 -2.02 -15.40
CA ALA A 68 -14.77 -1.56 -15.30
C ALA A 68 -15.10 -0.92 -13.93
N LEU A 69 -14.52 -1.43 -12.83
CA LEU A 69 -14.71 -0.86 -11.49
C LEU A 69 -13.98 0.48 -11.33
N ILE A 70 -12.76 0.59 -11.83
CA ILE A 70 -11.86 1.69 -11.49
C ILE A 70 -11.85 2.82 -12.54
N GLY A 71 -12.34 2.58 -13.75
CA GLY A 71 -12.16 3.47 -14.90
C GLY A 71 -12.74 4.88 -14.70
N GLU A 72 -13.85 5.01 -13.96
CA GLU A 72 -14.43 6.31 -13.65
C GLU A 72 -13.52 7.14 -12.76
N LEU A 73 -12.97 6.54 -11.69
CA LEU A 73 -12.04 7.20 -10.79
C LEU A 73 -10.74 7.60 -11.49
N VAL A 74 -10.17 6.70 -12.31
CA VAL A 74 -8.94 7.00 -13.07
C VAL A 74 -9.14 8.20 -13.98
N LYS A 75 -10.28 8.28 -14.68
CA LYS A 75 -10.67 9.43 -15.50
C LYS A 75 -10.90 10.69 -14.67
N ARG A 76 -11.57 10.57 -13.50
CA ARG A 76 -11.87 11.68 -12.60
C ARG A 76 -10.62 12.41 -12.14
N VAL A 77 -9.55 11.67 -11.86
CA VAL A 77 -8.27 12.24 -11.43
C VAL A 77 -7.31 12.55 -12.61
N ASN A 78 -7.73 12.33 -13.85
CA ASN A 78 -6.88 12.42 -15.05
C ASN A 78 -5.56 11.65 -14.87
N GLY A 79 -5.68 10.43 -14.34
CA GLY A 79 -4.54 9.64 -13.88
C GLY A 79 -3.91 8.78 -14.99
N THR A 80 -2.61 8.56 -14.88
CA THR A 80 -1.89 7.48 -15.56
C THR A 80 -1.77 6.30 -14.63
N ILE A 81 -2.16 5.11 -15.05
CA ILE A 81 -1.95 3.88 -14.29
C ILE A 81 -0.45 3.59 -14.29
N VAL A 82 0.12 3.27 -13.12
CA VAL A 82 1.56 3.02 -12.98
C VAL A 82 1.85 1.66 -12.35
N GLU A 83 2.84 0.98 -12.89
CA GLU A 83 3.38 -0.29 -12.41
C GLU A 83 4.91 -0.31 -12.50
N CYS A 84 5.54 -1.33 -11.91
CA CYS A 84 6.93 -1.72 -12.15
C CYS A 84 7.03 -3.21 -12.46
N ASN A 85 8.03 -3.59 -13.23
CA ASN A 85 8.33 -4.99 -13.51
C ASN A 85 8.60 -5.79 -12.23
N THR A 86 8.36 -7.10 -12.28
CA THR A 86 8.58 -8.01 -11.13
C THR A 86 10.03 -8.48 -11.05
N ALA A 87 10.48 -8.84 -9.85
CA ALA A 87 11.82 -9.40 -9.60
C ALA A 87 11.85 -10.94 -9.61
N TYR A 88 10.75 -11.59 -9.94
CA TYR A 88 10.62 -13.04 -10.10
C TYR A 88 10.21 -13.38 -11.54
N GLY A 89 10.39 -14.63 -11.95
CA GLY A 89 9.93 -15.09 -13.26
C GLY A 89 8.41 -15.02 -13.40
N GLY A 90 7.94 -14.62 -14.56
CA GLY A 90 6.53 -14.45 -14.88
C GLY A 90 6.37 -13.49 -16.07
N SER A 91 5.13 -13.28 -16.48
CA SER A 91 4.83 -12.43 -17.65
C SER A 91 5.11 -10.95 -17.41
N ARG A 92 5.20 -10.52 -16.15
CA ARG A 92 5.51 -9.14 -15.77
C ARG A 92 6.98 -8.89 -15.42
N SER A 93 7.88 -9.87 -15.67
CA SER A 93 9.31 -9.73 -15.39
C SER A 93 10.08 -8.97 -16.48
N ALA A 94 9.47 -8.74 -17.64
CA ALA A 94 10.04 -7.99 -18.75
C ALA A 94 9.01 -7.04 -19.33
N THR A 95 9.40 -5.80 -19.61
CA THR A 95 8.51 -4.71 -20.04
C THR A 95 7.63 -5.09 -21.22
N ALA A 96 8.16 -5.75 -22.25
CA ALA A 96 7.36 -6.13 -23.42
C ALA A 96 6.25 -7.14 -23.08
N LEU A 97 6.53 -8.13 -22.23
CA LEU A 97 5.54 -9.11 -21.76
C LEU A 97 4.56 -8.47 -20.80
N HIS A 98 5.03 -7.59 -19.91
CA HIS A 98 4.18 -6.86 -18.98
C HIS A 98 3.17 -5.97 -19.71
N ARG A 99 3.59 -5.28 -20.79
CA ARG A 99 2.68 -4.50 -21.64
C ARG A 99 1.61 -5.37 -22.31
N GLN A 100 1.94 -6.62 -22.69
CA GLN A 100 0.97 -7.56 -23.22
C GLN A 100 -0.08 -7.94 -22.15
N VAL A 101 0.34 -8.22 -20.92
CA VAL A 101 -0.59 -8.51 -19.80
C VAL A 101 -1.52 -7.31 -19.53
N ILE A 102 -0.98 -6.09 -19.54
CA ILE A 102 -1.77 -4.86 -19.38
C ILE A 102 -2.84 -4.74 -20.47
N GLU A 103 -2.50 -5.04 -21.71
CA GLU A 103 -3.45 -5.04 -22.84
C GLU A 103 -4.49 -6.13 -22.70
N ASP A 104 -4.07 -7.37 -22.42
CA ASP A 104 -4.96 -8.53 -22.28
C ASP A 104 -5.96 -8.34 -21.14
N HIS A 105 -5.56 -7.65 -20.06
CA HIS A 105 -6.41 -7.32 -18.92
C HIS A 105 -7.26 -6.06 -19.11
N GLY A 106 -7.11 -5.36 -20.25
CA GLY A 106 -7.96 -4.25 -20.67
C GLY A 106 -7.66 -2.90 -20.01
N PHE A 107 -6.51 -2.72 -19.35
CA PHE A 107 -6.18 -1.45 -18.69
C PHE A 107 -5.95 -0.32 -19.68
N ASN A 108 -5.39 -0.59 -20.86
CA ASN A 108 -5.18 0.42 -21.93
C ASN A 108 -6.50 1.02 -22.44
N ALA A 109 -7.64 0.35 -22.23
CA ALA A 109 -8.95 0.88 -22.63
C ALA A 109 -9.45 2.01 -21.72
N ILE A 110 -8.92 2.14 -20.49
CA ILE A 110 -9.40 3.13 -19.52
C ILE A 110 -8.41 4.29 -19.30
N ALA A 111 -7.10 4.07 -19.45
CA ALA A 111 -6.06 5.08 -19.26
C ALA A 111 -4.76 4.68 -19.94
N ASN A 112 -3.82 5.63 -20.03
CA ASN A 112 -2.42 5.28 -20.30
C ASN A 112 -1.84 4.48 -19.14
N VAL A 113 -0.98 3.50 -19.46
CA VAL A 113 -0.26 2.70 -18.47
C VAL A 113 1.25 2.89 -18.65
N ASP A 114 1.91 3.27 -17.56
CA ASP A 114 3.35 3.52 -17.51
C ASP A 114 4.03 2.44 -16.65
N ILE A 115 5.02 1.75 -17.21
CA ILE A 115 5.91 0.85 -16.49
C ILE A 115 7.10 1.68 -16.04
N MET A 116 7.06 2.16 -14.80
CA MET A 116 7.94 3.21 -14.30
C MET A 116 9.45 2.88 -14.34
N ASP A 117 9.80 1.61 -14.38
CA ASP A 117 11.19 1.13 -14.42
C ASP A 117 11.68 0.77 -15.83
N GLU A 118 10.90 1.03 -16.88
CA GLU A 118 11.31 0.67 -18.26
C GLU A 118 12.53 1.44 -18.77
N GLU A 119 12.75 2.66 -18.28
CA GLU A 119 13.90 3.51 -18.61
C GLU A 119 14.93 3.59 -17.48
N GLY A 120 14.84 2.69 -16.50
CA GLY A 120 15.78 2.61 -15.39
C GLY A 120 15.17 2.90 -14.02
N GLU A 121 16.02 3.26 -13.08
CA GLU A 121 15.65 3.37 -11.66
C GLU A 121 16.26 4.61 -11.00
N VAL A 122 15.70 4.98 -9.86
CA VAL A 122 16.18 6.08 -9.01
C VAL A 122 16.05 5.70 -7.54
N SER A 123 16.98 6.20 -6.72
CA SER A 123 16.96 5.98 -5.28
C SER A 123 16.20 7.10 -4.55
N LEU A 124 15.35 6.70 -3.62
CA LEU A 124 14.76 7.57 -2.60
C LEU A 124 15.47 7.33 -1.27
N PRO A 125 15.85 8.38 -0.51
CA PRO A 125 16.50 8.19 0.78
C PRO A 125 15.54 7.60 1.81
N VAL A 126 15.98 6.59 2.55
CA VAL A 126 15.27 6.04 3.71
C VAL A 126 15.81 6.70 4.97
N THR A 127 15.02 7.59 5.58
CA THR A 127 15.43 8.30 6.79
C THR A 127 15.10 7.46 8.02
N GLY A 128 16.13 7.15 8.81
CA GLY A 128 15.96 6.38 10.05
C GLY A 128 15.67 4.89 9.86
N GLY A 129 15.91 4.34 8.66
CA GLY A 129 15.72 2.92 8.38
C GLY A 129 16.68 2.04 9.20
N LYS A 130 16.16 0.94 9.71
CA LYS A 130 16.90 -0.11 10.42
C LYS A 130 17.64 -1.02 9.42
N HIS A 131 17.00 -1.30 8.29
CA HIS A 131 17.47 -2.22 7.26
C HIS A 131 17.88 -1.51 5.98
N LEU A 132 17.08 -0.54 5.53
CA LEU A 132 17.29 0.14 4.27
C LEU A 132 17.96 1.50 4.47
N LYS A 133 18.84 1.87 3.54
CA LYS A 133 19.39 3.24 3.42
C LYS A 133 18.73 4.01 2.29
N GLU A 134 18.25 3.28 1.29
CA GLU A 134 17.56 3.79 0.12
C GLU A 134 16.48 2.81 -0.32
N ASP A 135 15.41 3.35 -0.92
CA ASP A 135 14.43 2.61 -1.68
C ASP A 135 14.65 2.86 -3.17
N VAL A 136 14.83 1.80 -3.95
CA VAL A 136 15.14 1.90 -5.38
C VAL A 136 13.87 1.69 -6.19
N VAL A 137 13.35 2.79 -6.75
CA VAL A 137 12.07 2.82 -7.47
C VAL A 137 12.27 3.01 -8.98
N GLY A 138 11.22 2.77 -9.77
CA GLY A 138 11.25 3.06 -11.20
C GLY A 138 11.54 4.54 -11.48
N SER A 139 12.38 4.83 -12.49
CA SER A 139 12.85 6.21 -12.77
C SER A 139 11.73 7.17 -13.09
N HIS A 140 10.63 6.69 -13.69
CA HIS A 140 9.46 7.52 -14.02
C HIS A 140 8.64 7.95 -12.81
N PHE A 141 8.86 7.37 -11.61
CA PHE A 141 8.20 7.82 -10.39
C PHE A 141 8.34 9.33 -10.16
N LYS A 142 9.50 9.91 -10.53
CA LYS A 142 9.77 11.35 -10.45
C LYS A 142 8.90 12.22 -11.37
N ASN A 143 8.27 11.62 -12.36
CA ASN A 143 7.45 12.34 -13.35
C ASN A 143 6.07 12.69 -12.83
N TYR A 144 5.71 12.18 -11.65
CA TYR A 144 4.39 12.34 -11.04
C TYR A 144 4.44 13.26 -9.82
N ASP A 145 3.45 14.15 -9.76
CA ASP A 145 3.31 15.12 -8.68
C ASP A 145 2.46 14.58 -7.54
N PHE A 146 1.55 13.65 -7.83
CA PHE A 146 0.60 13.06 -6.90
C PHE A 146 0.42 11.56 -7.16
N VAL A 147 0.21 10.77 -6.09
CA VAL A 147 -0.06 9.32 -6.21
C VAL A 147 -1.41 8.97 -5.57
N LEU A 148 -2.32 8.42 -6.36
CA LEU A 148 -3.50 7.72 -5.88
C LEU A 148 -3.17 6.22 -5.80
N VAL A 149 -3.11 5.68 -4.60
CA VAL A 149 -2.84 4.26 -4.35
C VAL A 149 -4.17 3.51 -4.34
N LEU A 150 -4.39 2.69 -5.36
CA LEU A 150 -5.60 1.88 -5.49
C LEU A 150 -5.23 0.41 -5.29
N THR A 151 -5.56 -0.11 -4.13
CA THR A 151 -5.11 -1.43 -3.68
C THR A 151 -6.23 -2.45 -3.74
N HIS A 152 -5.97 -3.58 -4.35
CA HIS A 152 -6.75 -4.79 -4.13
C HIS A 152 -6.20 -5.48 -2.87
N PHE A 153 -6.94 -5.42 -1.76
CA PHE A 153 -6.54 -6.05 -0.50
C PHE A 153 -6.80 -7.56 -0.55
N LYS A 154 -5.83 -8.39 -0.21
CA LYS A 154 -5.91 -9.86 -0.21
C LYS A 154 -4.73 -10.49 0.51
N GLY A 155 -4.69 -11.82 0.58
CA GLY A 155 -3.55 -12.58 1.08
C GLY A 155 -2.29 -12.41 0.23
N HIS A 156 -1.15 -12.75 0.82
CA HIS A 156 0.14 -12.76 0.12
C HIS A 156 1.08 -13.83 0.69
N ALA A 157 1.72 -14.59 -0.21
CA ALA A 157 2.55 -15.73 0.16
C ALA A 157 3.75 -15.37 1.06
N MET A 158 4.35 -14.19 0.89
CA MET A 158 5.51 -13.75 1.67
C MET A 158 5.15 -12.74 2.76
N GLY A 159 4.33 -11.73 2.47
CA GLY A 159 3.99 -10.67 3.42
C GLY A 159 2.77 -10.94 4.30
N GLY A 160 2.10 -12.10 4.16
CA GLY A 160 0.87 -12.42 4.87
C GLY A 160 -0.35 -11.82 4.19
N PHE A 161 -0.34 -10.53 3.89
CA PHE A 161 -1.33 -9.83 3.08
C PHE A 161 -0.69 -8.79 2.16
N GLY A 162 -1.44 -8.34 1.17
CA GLY A 162 -1.09 -7.23 0.29
C GLY A 162 -2.07 -6.07 0.51
N GLY A 163 -1.61 -5.04 1.21
CA GLY A 163 -2.33 -3.81 1.49
C GLY A 163 -1.69 -2.58 0.82
N ALA A 164 -2.06 -1.40 1.28
CA ALA A 164 -1.55 -0.12 0.80
C ALA A 164 -0.03 0.00 1.04
N LEU A 165 0.46 -0.43 2.21
CA LEU A 165 1.89 -0.42 2.53
C LEU A 165 2.71 -1.23 1.53
N LYS A 166 2.27 -2.45 1.19
CA LYS A 166 2.93 -3.27 0.17
C LYS A 166 2.83 -2.64 -1.22
N ASN A 167 1.69 -2.04 -1.56
CA ASN A 167 1.48 -1.44 -2.87
C ASN A 167 2.42 -0.25 -3.12
N ILE A 168 2.71 0.58 -2.11
CA ILE A 168 3.62 1.72 -2.24
C ILE A 168 5.10 1.36 -2.01
N SER A 169 5.41 0.23 -1.38
CA SER A 169 6.80 -0.27 -1.26
C SER A 169 7.17 -1.16 -2.45
N ILE A 170 6.81 -2.45 -2.39
CA ILE A 170 7.12 -3.43 -3.44
C ILE A 170 6.55 -3.01 -4.81
N GLY A 171 5.35 -2.41 -4.82
CA GLY A 171 4.67 -2.04 -6.07
C GLY A 171 5.33 -0.90 -6.84
N ILE A 172 6.07 0.00 -6.18
CA ILE A 172 6.76 1.15 -6.79
C ILE A 172 8.25 0.84 -7.04
N ALA A 173 8.82 -0.09 -6.26
CA ALA A 173 10.21 -0.49 -6.39
C ALA A 173 10.52 -1.08 -7.77
N SER A 174 11.69 -0.79 -8.32
CA SER A 174 12.25 -1.47 -9.49
C SER A 174 12.51 -2.96 -9.19
N PRO A 175 12.79 -3.82 -10.16
CA PRO A 175 13.20 -5.21 -9.89
C PRO A 175 14.35 -5.31 -8.91
N ARG A 176 15.37 -4.44 -9.01
CA ARG A 176 16.48 -4.36 -8.06
C ARG A 176 15.99 -3.89 -6.68
N GLY A 177 15.16 -2.86 -6.62
CA GLY A 177 14.56 -2.37 -5.37
C GLY A 177 13.73 -3.44 -4.67
N LYS A 178 12.96 -4.24 -5.43
CA LYS A 178 12.22 -5.38 -4.88
C LYS A 178 13.17 -6.41 -4.22
N VAL A 179 14.32 -6.71 -4.82
CA VAL A 179 15.32 -7.61 -4.21
C VAL A 179 15.85 -7.00 -2.91
N ILE A 180 16.21 -5.72 -2.92
CA ILE A 180 16.70 -5.01 -1.74
C ILE A 180 15.68 -5.08 -0.60
N ILE A 181 14.42 -4.76 -0.86
CA ILE A 181 13.36 -4.80 0.16
C ILE A 181 13.15 -6.24 0.69
N HIS A 182 13.00 -7.22 -0.21
CA HIS A 182 12.74 -8.61 0.21
C HIS A 182 13.88 -9.22 1.00
N THR A 183 15.11 -8.74 0.83
CA THR A 183 16.29 -9.24 1.52
C THR A 183 16.79 -8.30 2.62
N ALA A 184 15.96 -7.35 3.05
CA ALA A 184 16.30 -6.40 4.11
C ALA A 184 17.65 -5.71 3.89
N GLY A 185 17.90 -5.22 2.68
CA GLY A 185 19.12 -4.52 2.31
C GLY A 185 20.39 -5.39 2.20
N THR A 186 20.28 -6.70 2.37
CA THR A 186 21.47 -7.59 2.34
C THR A 186 21.92 -7.98 0.92
N LYS A 187 21.02 -7.85 -0.07
CA LYS A 187 21.30 -8.14 -1.48
C LYS A 187 20.64 -7.07 -2.36
N ASP A 188 21.19 -6.86 -3.53
CA ASP A 188 20.67 -5.95 -4.57
C ASP A 188 20.41 -6.68 -5.90
N SER A 189 20.59 -7.98 -5.94
CA SER A 189 20.40 -8.82 -7.13
C SER A 189 20.15 -10.28 -6.75
N GLY A 190 19.59 -11.06 -7.69
CA GLY A 190 19.34 -12.48 -7.53
C GLY A 190 18.01 -12.81 -6.86
N SER A 191 18.00 -13.78 -5.94
CA SER A 191 16.77 -14.28 -5.34
C SER A 191 16.16 -13.31 -4.34
N ILE A 192 14.83 -13.17 -4.41
CA ILE A 192 14.01 -12.44 -3.41
C ILE A 192 13.72 -13.27 -2.14
N TRP A 193 14.08 -14.54 -2.12
CA TRP A 193 13.86 -15.40 -0.95
C TRP A 193 14.81 -15.05 0.19
N TYR A 194 14.26 -14.82 1.36
CA TYR A 194 14.95 -14.46 2.58
C TYR A 194 14.31 -15.17 3.77
N ASP A 195 15.12 -15.60 4.73
CA ASP A 195 14.68 -16.42 5.86
C ASP A 195 14.28 -15.62 7.10
N LYS A 196 14.61 -14.32 7.14
CA LYS A 196 14.25 -13.46 8.25
C LYS A 196 12.96 -12.68 7.92
N GLN A 197 11.85 -13.27 8.32
CA GLN A 197 10.52 -12.77 7.99
C GLN A 197 10.28 -11.34 8.46
N ASP A 198 10.59 -11.03 9.73
CA ASP A 198 10.33 -9.72 10.30
C ASP A 198 11.22 -8.63 9.68
N ASP A 199 12.50 -8.92 9.42
CA ASP A 199 13.40 -7.98 8.73
C ASP A 199 12.84 -7.57 7.35
N PHE A 200 12.22 -8.51 6.60
CA PHE A 200 11.55 -8.22 5.34
C PHE A 200 10.31 -7.34 5.52
N LEU A 201 9.47 -7.63 6.52
CA LEU A 201 8.26 -6.85 6.80
C LEU A 201 8.60 -5.43 7.26
N GLU A 202 9.63 -5.27 8.08
CA GLU A 202 10.16 -3.97 8.49
C GLU A 202 10.71 -3.19 7.28
N SER A 203 11.45 -3.85 6.38
CA SER A 203 11.95 -3.21 5.15
C SER A 203 10.83 -2.75 4.21
N MET A 204 9.73 -3.47 4.12
CA MET A 204 8.54 -2.99 3.38
C MET A 204 8.00 -1.70 3.98
N ALA A 205 7.90 -1.61 5.30
CA ALA A 205 7.44 -0.40 5.99
C ALA A 205 8.41 0.79 5.77
N GLU A 206 9.72 0.54 5.82
CA GLU A 206 10.75 1.55 5.57
C GLU A 206 10.70 2.08 4.13
N ALA A 207 10.55 1.21 3.13
CA ALA A 207 10.38 1.59 1.73
C ALA A 207 9.07 2.38 1.51
N ALA A 208 7.96 1.93 2.11
CA ALA A 208 6.69 2.65 2.07
C ALA A 208 6.83 4.08 2.64
N LYS A 209 7.58 4.23 3.74
CA LYS A 209 7.86 5.53 4.32
C LYS A 209 8.69 6.42 3.40
N ALA A 210 9.72 5.90 2.74
CA ALA A 210 10.55 6.65 1.79
C ALA A 210 9.70 7.22 0.64
N VAL A 211 8.77 6.42 0.11
CA VAL A 211 7.81 6.88 -0.92
C VAL A 211 6.91 8.00 -0.37
N SER A 212 6.32 7.83 0.81
CA SER A 212 5.49 8.85 1.45
C SER A 212 6.26 10.15 1.72
N ASP A 213 7.48 10.05 2.24
CA ASP A 213 8.35 11.20 2.54
C ASP A 213 8.68 11.97 1.25
N SER A 214 8.98 11.28 0.14
CA SER A 214 9.26 11.89 -1.17
C SER A 214 8.05 12.64 -1.74
N LEU A 215 6.85 12.26 -1.35
CA LEU A 215 5.59 12.89 -1.70
C LEU A 215 5.15 13.94 -0.66
N GLY A 216 6.11 14.54 0.05
CA GLY A 216 5.87 15.64 0.99
C GLY A 216 5.35 15.17 2.35
N GLY A 217 5.76 14.01 2.81
CA GLY A 217 5.33 13.44 4.09
C GLY A 217 3.83 13.11 4.09
N GLY A 218 3.37 12.41 3.05
CA GLY A 218 1.97 12.00 2.92
C GLY A 218 1.02 13.06 2.35
N LYS A 219 1.50 14.26 2.00
CA LYS A 219 0.62 15.35 1.50
C LYS A 219 0.15 15.14 0.07
N ARG A 220 0.95 14.48 -0.77
CA ARG A 220 0.70 14.27 -2.20
C ARG A 220 0.43 12.80 -2.53
N ILE A 221 -0.22 12.11 -1.61
CA ILE A 221 -0.63 10.72 -1.77
C ILE A 221 -1.96 10.48 -1.03
N MET A 222 -2.77 9.57 -1.52
CA MET A 222 -3.98 9.08 -0.88
C MET A 222 -4.16 7.59 -1.17
N TYR A 223 -4.94 6.90 -0.36
CA TYR A 223 -5.04 5.45 -0.38
C TYR A 223 -6.48 4.99 -0.38
N ILE A 224 -6.79 4.06 -1.27
CA ILE A 224 -8.08 3.35 -1.33
C ILE A 224 -7.78 1.86 -1.45
N SER A 225 -8.44 1.04 -0.63
CA SER A 225 -8.36 -0.42 -0.65
C SER A 225 -9.72 -1.01 -1.00
N VAL A 226 -9.75 -1.88 -2.00
CA VAL A 226 -10.93 -2.65 -2.38
C VAL A 226 -10.78 -4.07 -1.84
N MET A 227 -11.75 -4.50 -1.04
CA MET A 227 -11.80 -5.80 -0.37
C MET A 227 -12.84 -6.69 -1.03
N ASN A 228 -12.55 -7.11 -2.27
CA ASN A 228 -13.36 -8.06 -3.05
C ASN A 228 -12.48 -9.22 -3.54
N HIS A 229 -13.08 -10.30 -3.97
CA HIS A 229 -12.40 -11.52 -4.43
C HIS A 229 -11.27 -11.93 -3.46
N LEU A 230 -11.58 -11.91 -2.15
CA LEU A 230 -10.61 -12.12 -1.09
C LEU A 230 -10.08 -13.55 -1.10
N SER A 231 -8.84 -13.71 -1.53
CA SER A 231 -8.08 -14.96 -1.62
C SER A 231 -6.85 -14.92 -0.72
N VAL A 232 -6.32 -16.08 -0.38
CA VAL A 232 -5.03 -16.22 0.33
C VAL A 232 -3.83 -15.87 -0.53
N ASP A 233 -4.00 -15.81 -1.86
CA ASP A 233 -2.96 -15.48 -2.82
C ASP A 233 -3.18 -14.09 -3.42
N CYS A 234 -2.13 -13.52 -4.02
CA CYS A 234 -2.17 -12.16 -4.53
C CYS A 234 -2.31 -12.12 -6.07
N ASP A 235 -2.59 -10.91 -6.60
CA ASP A 235 -2.64 -10.67 -8.05
C ASP A 235 -1.32 -10.96 -8.77
N CYS A 236 -0.24 -11.17 -8.02
CA CYS A 236 1.07 -11.55 -8.56
C CYS A 236 1.20 -13.06 -8.84
N ASP A 237 0.17 -13.86 -8.54
CA ASP A 237 0.07 -15.26 -8.88
C ASP A 237 -0.83 -15.43 -10.11
N GLY A 238 -0.34 -16.10 -11.16
CA GLY A 238 -1.11 -16.37 -12.38
C GLY A 238 -2.15 -17.48 -12.23
N ASN A 239 -2.11 -18.23 -11.10
CA ASN A 239 -3.09 -19.27 -10.78
C ASN A 239 -3.41 -19.23 -9.28
N PRO A 240 -3.98 -18.11 -8.79
CA PRO A 240 -4.27 -17.94 -7.38
C PRO A 240 -5.36 -18.89 -6.91
N SER A 241 -5.35 -19.22 -5.63
CA SER A 241 -6.47 -19.90 -4.97
C SER A 241 -7.77 -19.13 -5.20
N ALA A 242 -8.87 -19.84 -5.39
CA ALA A 242 -10.18 -19.21 -5.49
C ALA A 242 -10.47 -18.38 -4.22
N PRO A 243 -11.15 -17.23 -4.35
CA PRO A 243 -11.66 -16.50 -3.19
C PRO A 243 -12.56 -17.41 -2.35
N ASP A 244 -12.33 -17.46 -1.06
CA ASP A 244 -13.06 -18.29 -0.09
C ASP A 244 -13.65 -17.47 1.07
N MET A 245 -13.61 -16.15 0.95
CA MET A 245 -14.17 -15.18 1.87
C MET A 245 -15.09 -14.22 1.10
N HIS A 246 -16.19 -13.78 1.72
CA HIS A 246 -17.10 -12.81 1.12
C HIS A 246 -16.43 -11.46 0.86
N ASP A 247 -16.96 -10.74 -0.12
CA ASP A 247 -16.55 -9.37 -0.41
C ASP A 247 -16.97 -8.44 0.73
N ILE A 248 -16.07 -7.56 1.21
CA ILE A 248 -16.33 -6.71 2.37
C ILE A 248 -16.78 -5.31 1.97
N GLY A 249 -16.06 -4.68 1.03
CA GLY A 249 -16.34 -3.28 0.66
C GLY A 249 -15.11 -2.53 0.16
N ILE A 250 -15.22 -1.21 0.16
CA ILE A 250 -14.14 -0.29 -0.21
C ILE A 250 -13.83 0.60 0.98
N LEU A 251 -12.54 0.77 1.27
CA LEU A 251 -12.04 1.65 2.32
C LEU A 251 -11.11 2.72 1.74
N GLY A 252 -11.06 3.89 2.37
CA GLY A 252 -10.11 4.93 2.01
C GLY A 252 -9.61 5.71 3.21
N SER A 253 -8.34 6.10 3.18
CA SER A 253 -7.71 6.94 4.19
C SER A 253 -6.58 7.78 3.59
N LEU A 254 -6.21 8.84 4.30
CA LEU A 254 -4.97 9.59 4.02
C LEU A 254 -3.76 9.02 4.78
N ASP A 255 -3.99 8.01 5.61
CA ASP A 255 -3.00 7.29 6.40
C ASP A 255 -2.98 5.81 5.96
N PRO A 256 -1.86 5.30 5.40
CA PRO A 256 -1.78 3.93 4.90
C PRO A 256 -1.75 2.90 6.03
N VAL A 257 -1.25 3.27 7.20
CA VAL A 257 -1.17 2.38 8.38
C VAL A 257 -2.56 2.16 8.95
N ALA A 258 -3.34 3.24 9.13
CA ALA A 258 -4.74 3.19 9.55
C ALA A 258 -5.60 2.38 8.57
N LEU A 259 -5.39 2.58 7.26
CA LEU A 259 -6.12 1.86 6.23
C LEU A 259 -5.85 0.35 6.27
N ASP A 260 -4.57 -0.05 6.31
CA ASP A 260 -4.21 -1.47 6.35
C ASP A 260 -4.63 -2.12 7.67
N GLN A 261 -4.53 -1.39 8.81
CA GLN A 261 -5.05 -1.88 10.09
C GLN A 261 -6.56 -2.12 10.03
N ALA A 262 -7.33 -1.19 9.47
CA ALA A 262 -8.78 -1.33 9.35
C ALA A 262 -9.16 -2.52 8.44
N CYS A 263 -8.46 -2.72 7.33
CA CYS A 263 -8.66 -3.89 6.46
C CYS A 263 -8.39 -5.20 7.19
N VAL A 264 -7.29 -5.30 7.94
CA VAL A 264 -6.95 -6.46 8.76
C VAL A 264 -8.04 -6.72 9.82
N ASP A 265 -8.47 -5.69 10.55
CA ASP A 265 -9.52 -5.81 11.56
C ASP A 265 -10.85 -6.33 11.00
N LEU A 266 -11.22 -5.92 9.76
CA LEU A 266 -12.41 -6.42 9.08
C LEU A 266 -12.28 -7.89 8.70
N VAL A 267 -11.11 -8.35 8.26
CA VAL A 267 -10.85 -9.78 8.01
C VAL A 267 -10.99 -10.59 9.30
N TYR A 268 -10.43 -10.12 10.42
CA TYR A 268 -10.54 -10.81 11.70
C TYR A 268 -11.96 -10.86 12.26
N LYS A 269 -12.80 -9.88 11.91
CA LYS A 269 -14.23 -9.85 12.29
C LYS A 269 -15.12 -10.69 11.38
N ALA A 270 -14.64 -11.08 10.21
CA ALA A 270 -15.44 -11.81 9.24
C ALA A 270 -15.63 -13.28 9.65
N PRO A 271 -16.84 -13.84 9.54
CA PRO A 271 -17.13 -15.20 9.96
C PRO A 271 -16.44 -16.27 9.10
N ASP A 272 -16.06 -15.93 7.89
CA ASP A 272 -15.40 -16.78 6.87
C ASP A 272 -13.95 -16.39 6.59
N GLY A 273 -13.35 -15.50 7.41
CA GLY A 273 -11.99 -15.00 7.25
C GLY A 273 -10.86 -15.99 7.61
N SER A 274 -11.18 -17.23 8.02
CA SER A 274 -10.23 -18.13 8.68
C SER A 274 -9.00 -18.49 7.82
N SER A 275 -9.14 -18.67 6.50
CA SER A 275 -8.03 -18.99 5.60
C SER A 275 -7.07 -17.81 5.46
N LEU A 276 -7.62 -16.61 5.27
CA LEU A 276 -6.85 -15.38 5.15
C LEU A 276 -6.18 -15.00 6.47
N ILE A 277 -6.87 -15.15 7.61
CA ILE A 277 -6.28 -14.99 8.95
C ILE A 277 -5.08 -15.92 9.11
N LYS A 278 -5.25 -17.21 8.80
CA LYS A 278 -4.15 -18.19 8.88
C LYS A 278 -2.96 -17.79 7.98
N ARG A 279 -3.22 -17.26 6.77
CA ARG A 279 -2.17 -16.76 5.89
C ARG A 279 -1.43 -15.59 6.53
N MET A 280 -2.16 -14.59 7.06
CA MET A 280 -1.57 -13.42 7.71
C MET A 280 -0.72 -13.81 8.93
N GLU A 281 -1.25 -14.67 9.81
CA GLU A 281 -0.56 -15.14 11.00
C GLU A 281 0.68 -15.99 10.68
N SER A 282 0.59 -16.88 9.68
CA SER A 282 1.72 -17.73 9.26
C SER A 282 2.93 -16.95 8.74
N ARG A 283 2.73 -15.68 8.41
CA ARG A 283 3.74 -14.76 7.89
C ARG A 283 4.00 -13.56 8.80
N HIS A 284 3.41 -13.56 10.00
CA HIS A 284 3.49 -12.42 10.93
C HIS A 284 3.11 -11.09 10.25
N GLY A 285 2.13 -11.14 9.33
CA GLY A 285 1.85 -10.04 8.39
C GLY A 285 1.53 -8.70 9.04
N ILE A 286 0.94 -8.71 10.26
CA ILE A 286 0.64 -7.49 11.02
C ILE A 286 1.90 -6.69 11.38
N HIS A 287 3.06 -7.32 11.46
CA HIS A 287 4.31 -6.68 11.83
C HIS A 287 4.72 -5.53 10.88
N THR A 288 4.34 -5.61 9.59
CA THR A 288 4.55 -4.48 8.65
C THR A 288 3.79 -3.23 9.12
N VAL A 289 2.54 -3.39 9.59
CA VAL A 289 1.71 -2.27 10.09
C VAL A 289 2.25 -1.73 11.40
N GLU A 290 2.70 -2.62 12.28
CA GLU A 290 3.32 -2.28 13.57
C GLU A 290 4.58 -1.45 13.37
N HIS A 291 5.51 -1.94 12.55
CA HIS A 291 6.74 -1.23 12.28
C HIS A 291 6.50 0.09 11.51
N ALA A 292 5.56 0.13 10.58
CA ALA A 292 5.19 1.37 9.90
C ALA A 292 4.69 2.45 10.88
N ALA A 293 3.94 2.06 11.91
CA ALA A 293 3.53 2.98 12.98
C ALA A 293 4.71 3.40 13.86
N GLU A 294 5.59 2.48 14.24
CA GLU A 294 6.78 2.75 15.06
C GLU A 294 7.72 3.75 14.40
N ILE A 295 7.92 3.66 13.09
CA ILE A 295 8.77 4.61 12.34
C ILE A 295 8.05 5.91 11.96
N GLY A 296 6.79 6.09 12.39
CA GLY A 296 6.02 7.32 12.22
C GLY A 296 5.48 7.54 10.81
N LEU A 297 5.18 6.48 10.06
CA LEU A 297 4.51 6.60 8.76
C LEU A 297 3.02 6.90 8.93
N GLY A 298 2.38 6.41 10.00
CA GLY A 298 0.98 6.62 10.29
C GLY A 298 0.59 6.05 11.65
N SER A 299 -0.71 5.86 11.87
CA SER A 299 -1.29 5.39 13.14
C SER A 299 -2.08 4.11 12.97
N ARG A 300 -1.95 3.17 13.92
CA ARG A 300 -2.81 1.99 14.02
C ARG A 300 -4.17 2.29 14.65
N GLU A 301 -4.28 3.40 15.39
CA GLU A 301 -5.56 3.92 15.87
C GLU A 301 -6.23 4.72 14.76
N TYR A 302 -7.53 4.51 14.56
CA TYR A 302 -8.29 5.17 13.49
C TYR A 302 -9.76 5.36 13.87
N ASP A 303 -10.39 6.38 13.29
CA ASP A 303 -11.82 6.61 13.33
C ASP A 303 -12.48 5.95 12.13
N PHE A 304 -13.34 4.92 12.35
CA PHE A 304 -14.05 4.22 11.29
C PHE A 304 -15.35 4.92 10.94
N VAL A 305 -15.49 5.37 9.70
CA VAL A 305 -16.62 6.18 9.22
C VAL A 305 -17.31 5.49 8.05
N SER A 306 -18.53 4.96 8.26
CA SER A 306 -19.35 4.46 7.15
C SER A 306 -19.89 5.64 6.34
N VAL A 307 -19.88 5.51 5.02
CA VAL A 307 -20.45 6.48 4.07
C VAL A 307 -21.69 5.93 3.36
N ASP A 308 -22.15 4.72 3.78
CA ASP A 308 -23.41 4.10 3.33
C ASP A 308 -24.63 4.86 3.85
#